data_35aad5340717e50d667abf49b2af9e0f
#
_entry.id   35aad5340717e50d667abf49b2af9e0f
#
_cell.length_a   1.000
_cell.length_b   1.000
_cell.length_c   1.000
_cell.angle_alpha   90.00
_cell.angle_beta   90.00
_cell.angle_gamma   90.00
#
_symmetry.space_group_name_H-M   'P 1'
#
loop_
_entity.id
_entity.type
_entity.pdbx_description
1 polymer ?
#
loop_
_entity_poly.entity_id
_entity_poly.type
_entity_poly.pdbx_seq_one_letter_code
_entity_poly.pdbx_strand_id
1 'polypeptide(L)'
;MEILSKKVAELIPYASNSRTHSDEQVAQIAASIKEFGWTNPILIDGENGIIAGHGRLMAARKLGQTEVPVIELKDMTEAQKKAYVIADNKLALNAGWDNEILKIEIEALKEVGFDIDLLGFNEKELGLLLEPEQVQGLTDEDAAPAVPDEPQTKPGDIYQLGKHRVMCGDSTSMDDLETLCEGQLVDMWLTDPPYNVAYEGGTKDKLTIKNDSMGDDQFRQFLRDAYTAADTVMKPGAVFYIWHADSEGYNFRGAAKDAGWTVRQCLIWKKSSLVLGRQDYQWQHEPCLYGWKDGAGHLWAADRKQTTILEFDKPSRNGEHPTMKPVALFEYQMLNNTKGGDIVLDSFGGSGTTLIAAEKNGRIARLMELDPKYCDVIVKRWEDFTGQKAELIA
;
A
#
# COMPACT_ATOMS: atom_id res chain seq x y z
N MET A 1 48.10 -2.35 -12.65
CA MET A 1 47.81 -2.49 -11.21
C MET A 1 47.65 -3.97 -10.90
N GLU A 2 48.31 -4.45 -9.88
CA GLU A 2 48.27 -5.85 -9.45
C GLU A 2 47.38 -6.01 -8.25
N ILE A 3 46.59 -7.09 -8.23
CA ILE A 3 45.77 -7.43 -7.07
C ILE A 3 46.64 -8.29 -6.14
N LEU A 4 46.82 -7.83 -4.92
CA LEU A 4 47.58 -8.52 -3.86
C LEU A 4 46.62 -9.02 -2.78
N SER A 5 47.03 -10.07 -2.03
CA SER A 5 46.32 -10.48 -0.81
C SER A 5 47.01 -9.83 0.41
N LYS A 6 46.21 -9.24 1.31
CA LYS A 6 46.70 -8.66 2.57
C LYS A 6 45.83 -9.13 3.74
N LYS A 7 46.49 -9.32 4.88
CA LYS A 7 45.75 -9.67 6.11
C LYS A 7 44.89 -8.52 6.58
N VAL A 8 43.65 -8.83 6.94
CA VAL A 8 42.66 -7.88 7.46
C VAL A 8 43.19 -7.10 8.68
N ALA A 9 44.02 -7.77 9.50
CA ALA A 9 44.62 -7.17 10.69
C ALA A 9 45.70 -6.14 10.40
N GLU A 10 46.32 -6.16 9.19
CA GLU A 10 47.38 -5.25 8.77
C GLU A 10 46.83 -3.96 8.14
N LEU A 11 45.51 -3.94 7.77
CA LEU A 11 44.91 -2.79 7.11
C LEU A 11 44.53 -1.71 8.10
N ILE A 12 44.95 -0.47 7.83
CA ILE A 12 44.74 0.70 8.69
C ILE A 12 43.62 1.56 8.15
N PRO A 13 42.45 1.61 8.82
CA PRO A 13 41.38 2.50 8.41
C PRO A 13 41.79 3.97 8.48
N TYR A 14 41.37 4.76 7.49
CA TYR A 14 41.60 6.19 7.49
C TYR A 14 40.82 6.89 8.59
N ALA A 15 41.50 7.47 9.59
CA ALA A 15 40.89 8.04 10.81
C ALA A 15 39.91 9.20 10.51
N SER A 16 40.16 9.97 9.45
CA SER A 16 39.31 11.10 9.02
C SER A 16 38.31 10.71 7.90
N ASN A 17 37.92 9.44 7.81
CA ASN A 17 36.90 9.02 6.86
C ASN A 17 35.55 9.64 7.24
N SER A 18 35.03 10.53 6.39
CA SER A 18 33.75 11.21 6.60
C SER A 18 32.52 10.36 6.23
N ARG A 19 32.73 9.21 5.58
CA ARG A 19 31.62 8.30 5.24
C ARG A 19 31.36 7.32 6.37
N THR A 20 30.15 7.31 6.87
CA THR A 20 29.64 6.36 7.87
C THR A 20 29.00 5.17 7.19
N HIS A 21 29.08 4.00 7.82
CA HIS A 21 28.41 2.78 7.37
C HIS A 21 27.54 2.26 8.51
N SER A 22 26.24 2.06 8.27
CA SER A 22 25.37 1.39 9.23
C SER A 22 25.64 -0.11 9.26
N ASP A 23 25.26 -0.78 10.36
CA ASP A 23 25.40 -2.23 10.49
C ASP A 23 24.62 -2.98 9.40
N GLU A 24 23.50 -2.41 8.96
CA GLU A 24 22.68 -2.91 7.86
C GLU A 24 23.44 -2.83 6.52
N GLN A 25 24.02 -1.69 6.20
CA GLN A 25 24.83 -1.54 4.98
C GLN A 25 26.05 -2.47 4.99
N VAL A 26 26.70 -2.66 6.13
CA VAL A 26 27.81 -3.64 6.25
C VAL A 26 27.31 -5.06 6.01
N ALA A 27 26.10 -5.40 6.47
CA ALA A 27 25.49 -6.70 6.22
C ALA A 27 25.18 -6.91 4.72
N GLN A 28 24.67 -5.90 4.04
CA GLN A 28 24.44 -5.93 2.59
C GLN A 28 25.73 -6.14 1.80
N ILE A 29 26.79 -5.41 2.14
CA ILE A 29 28.11 -5.60 1.52
C ILE A 29 28.66 -7.01 1.79
N ALA A 30 28.48 -7.54 3.00
CA ALA A 30 28.89 -8.89 3.34
C ALA A 30 28.12 -9.96 2.54
N ALA A 31 26.81 -9.79 2.39
CA ALA A 31 25.97 -10.65 1.58
C ALA A 31 26.40 -10.62 0.10
N SER A 32 26.64 -9.43 -0.46
CA SER A 32 27.17 -9.26 -1.81
C SER A 32 28.55 -9.94 -2.02
N ILE A 33 29.46 -9.81 -1.07
CA ILE A 33 30.77 -10.50 -1.14
C ILE A 33 30.60 -12.02 -1.07
N LYS A 34 29.65 -12.52 -0.29
CA LYS A 34 29.35 -13.95 -0.18
C LYS A 34 28.80 -14.53 -1.48
N GLU A 35 27.92 -13.80 -2.14
CA GLU A 35 27.25 -14.23 -3.38
C GLU A 35 28.15 -14.09 -4.62
N PHE A 36 28.72 -12.90 -4.83
CA PHE A 36 29.45 -12.55 -6.03
C PHE A 36 30.98 -12.66 -5.91
N GLY A 37 31.48 -12.93 -4.69
CA GLY A 37 32.90 -12.88 -4.40
C GLY A 37 33.45 -11.44 -4.32
N TRP A 38 34.79 -11.34 -4.31
CA TRP A 38 35.48 -10.06 -4.31
C TRP A 38 35.56 -9.46 -5.72
N THR A 39 34.55 -8.73 -6.12
CA THR A 39 34.50 -8.04 -7.43
C THR A 39 35.28 -6.71 -7.41
N ASN A 40 35.39 -6.07 -6.22
CA ASN A 40 36.08 -4.78 -6.01
C ASN A 40 37.10 -4.88 -4.89
N PRO A 41 38.43 -4.87 -5.16
CA PRO A 41 39.48 -4.87 -4.14
C PRO A 41 39.45 -3.61 -3.26
N ILE A 42 40.05 -3.70 -2.08
CA ILE A 42 40.28 -2.52 -1.22
C ILE A 42 41.49 -1.76 -1.76
N LEU A 43 41.39 -0.43 -1.89
CA LEU A 43 42.50 0.41 -2.30
C LEU A 43 43.29 0.87 -1.07
N ILE A 44 44.61 0.65 -1.10
CA ILE A 44 45.52 0.99 0.00
C ILE A 44 46.69 1.83 -0.51
N ASP A 45 47.35 2.51 0.40
CA ASP A 45 48.65 3.14 0.15
C ASP A 45 49.81 2.19 0.47
N GLY A 46 51.05 2.67 0.28
CA GLY A 46 52.26 1.89 0.56
C GLY A 46 52.49 1.53 2.04
N GLU A 47 51.71 2.07 2.97
CA GLU A 47 51.78 1.83 4.41
C GLU A 47 50.54 1.03 4.92
N ASN A 48 49.80 0.39 4.06
CA ASN A 48 48.52 -0.32 4.30
C ASN A 48 47.36 0.59 4.77
N GLY A 49 47.48 1.91 4.63
CA GLY A 49 46.39 2.85 4.89
C GLY A 49 45.27 2.71 3.85
N ILE A 50 44.02 2.57 4.27
CA ILE A 50 42.90 2.42 3.38
C ILE A 50 42.53 3.76 2.75
N ILE A 51 42.54 3.80 1.41
CA ILE A 51 42.10 4.93 0.60
C ILE A 51 40.62 4.76 0.21
N ALA A 52 40.22 3.55 -0.21
CA ALA A 52 38.82 3.24 -0.55
C ALA A 52 38.43 1.81 -0.14
N GLY A 53 37.20 1.59 0.29
CA GLY A 53 36.69 0.26 0.65
C GLY A 53 36.58 0.01 2.15
N HIS A 54 36.41 1.03 2.99
CA HIS A 54 36.19 0.88 4.44
C HIS A 54 35.01 -0.03 4.77
N GLY A 55 33.87 0.10 4.07
CA GLY A 55 32.72 -0.79 4.23
C GLY A 55 33.04 -2.24 3.87
N ARG A 56 33.87 -2.47 2.84
CA ARG A 56 34.34 -3.81 2.46
C ARG A 56 35.25 -4.43 3.53
N LEU A 57 36.12 -3.64 4.19
CA LEU A 57 36.90 -4.13 5.32
C LEU A 57 35.99 -4.53 6.49
N MET A 58 34.97 -3.71 6.80
CA MET A 58 34.01 -4.03 7.87
C MET A 58 33.21 -5.31 7.54
N ALA A 59 32.79 -5.48 6.30
CA ALA A 59 32.13 -6.69 5.81
C ALA A 59 33.03 -7.92 5.91
N ALA A 60 34.33 -7.81 5.50
CA ALA A 60 35.29 -8.89 5.63
C ALA A 60 35.50 -9.34 7.09
N ARG A 61 35.57 -8.39 8.02
CA ARG A 61 35.61 -8.69 9.47
C ARG A 61 34.35 -9.40 9.93
N LYS A 62 33.17 -8.96 9.49
CA LYS A 62 31.89 -9.60 9.80
C LYS A 62 31.80 -11.04 9.27
N LEU A 63 32.40 -11.30 8.10
CA LEU A 63 32.51 -12.63 7.48
C LEU A 63 33.63 -13.50 8.09
N GLY A 64 34.43 -12.99 9.02
CA GLY A 64 35.55 -13.72 9.61
C GLY A 64 36.71 -13.99 8.65
N GLN A 65 36.81 -13.22 7.56
CA GLN A 65 37.89 -13.39 6.59
C GLN A 65 39.21 -12.88 7.18
N THR A 66 40.26 -13.65 6.98
CA THR A 66 41.63 -13.31 7.47
C THR A 66 42.44 -12.51 6.48
N GLU A 67 42.16 -12.66 5.19
CA GLU A 67 42.81 -11.99 4.08
C GLU A 67 41.79 -11.41 3.11
N VAL A 68 42.15 -10.32 2.44
CA VAL A 68 41.31 -9.62 1.45
C VAL A 68 42.14 -9.15 0.26
N PRO A 69 41.55 -9.08 -0.96
CA PRO A 69 42.24 -8.55 -2.12
C PRO A 69 42.37 -7.02 -2.01
N VAL A 70 43.57 -6.55 -2.31
CA VAL A 70 43.91 -5.12 -2.29
C VAL A 70 44.63 -4.70 -3.56
N ILE A 71 44.52 -3.42 -3.89
CA ILE A 71 45.37 -2.74 -4.90
C ILE A 71 46.13 -1.64 -4.17
N GLU A 72 47.46 -1.63 -4.35
CA GLU A 72 48.31 -0.63 -3.74
C GLU A 72 48.55 0.55 -4.70
N LEU A 73 48.25 1.77 -4.25
CA LEU A 73 48.40 3.03 -4.98
C LEU A 73 49.67 3.76 -4.47
N LYS A 74 50.87 3.42 -5.02
CA LYS A 74 52.18 3.85 -4.49
C LYS A 74 52.50 5.32 -4.74
N ASP A 75 51.96 5.90 -5.83
CA ASP A 75 52.47 7.18 -6.38
C ASP A 75 51.53 8.37 -6.02
N MET A 76 50.62 8.23 -5.04
CA MET A 76 49.73 9.32 -4.66
C MET A 76 50.34 10.18 -3.54
N THR A 77 50.29 11.48 -3.73
CA THR A 77 50.63 12.44 -2.67
C THR A 77 49.54 12.43 -1.58
N GLU A 78 49.86 12.89 -0.40
CA GLU A 78 48.87 12.98 0.72
C GLU A 78 47.64 13.83 0.34
N ALA A 79 47.83 14.90 -0.42
CA ALA A 79 46.72 15.72 -0.93
C ALA A 79 45.84 14.93 -1.90
N GLN A 80 46.43 14.15 -2.80
CA GLN A 80 45.68 13.31 -3.74
C GLN A 80 44.94 12.19 -3.04
N LYS A 81 45.50 11.53 -2.02
CA LYS A 81 44.82 10.51 -1.22
C LYS A 81 43.56 11.09 -0.57
N LYS A 82 43.70 12.23 0.12
CA LYS A 82 42.56 12.92 0.77
C LYS A 82 41.47 13.30 -0.23
N ALA A 83 41.86 13.88 -1.36
CA ALA A 83 40.93 14.26 -2.41
C ALA A 83 40.22 13.02 -3.00
N TYR A 84 40.94 11.93 -3.22
CA TYR A 84 40.37 10.70 -3.78
C TYR A 84 39.38 10.04 -2.82
N VAL A 85 39.67 9.98 -1.51
CA VAL A 85 38.72 9.47 -0.50
C VAL A 85 37.37 10.19 -0.59
N ILE A 86 37.38 11.50 -0.80
CA ILE A 86 36.15 12.30 -0.95
C ILE A 86 35.50 12.06 -2.32
N ALA A 87 36.30 12.11 -3.39
CA ALA A 87 35.81 12.00 -4.78
C ALA A 87 35.19 10.63 -5.06
N ASP A 88 35.83 9.53 -4.66
CA ASP A 88 35.32 8.17 -4.84
C ASP A 88 33.92 8.00 -4.24
N ASN A 89 33.73 8.53 -3.03
CA ASN A 89 32.43 8.50 -2.37
C ASN A 89 31.40 9.45 -3.00
N LYS A 90 31.82 10.65 -3.43
CA LYS A 90 30.89 11.66 -3.95
C LYS A 90 30.45 11.35 -5.38
N LEU A 91 31.36 10.89 -6.24
CA LEU A 91 31.02 10.58 -7.63
C LEU A 91 30.03 9.45 -7.76
N ALA A 92 30.09 8.43 -6.90
CA ALA A 92 29.11 7.37 -6.86
C ALA A 92 27.69 7.87 -6.54
N LEU A 93 27.56 8.93 -5.70
CA LEU A 93 26.28 9.53 -5.34
C LEU A 93 25.71 10.48 -6.42
N ASN A 94 26.48 10.84 -7.43
CA ASN A 94 26.02 11.72 -8.52
C ASN A 94 25.35 10.94 -9.66
N ALA A 95 25.51 9.61 -9.69
CA ALA A 95 24.78 8.75 -10.62
C ALA A 95 23.33 8.56 -10.15
N GLY A 96 22.43 8.45 -11.10
CA GLY A 96 21.03 8.06 -10.89
C GLY A 96 20.72 6.74 -11.57
N TRP A 97 19.48 6.30 -11.44
CA TRP A 97 18.95 5.12 -12.12
C TRP A 97 17.99 5.54 -13.23
N ASP A 98 18.05 4.84 -14.35
CA ASP A 98 16.93 4.79 -15.28
C ASP A 98 15.92 3.79 -14.70
N ASN A 99 14.84 4.31 -14.13
CA ASN A 99 13.90 3.49 -13.39
C ASN A 99 13.12 2.50 -14.26
N GLU A 100 12.91 2.81 -15.55
CA GLU A 100 12.22 1.91 -16.47
C GLU A 100 13.10 0.69 -16.78
N ILE A 101 14.36 0.92 -17.12
CA ILE A 101 15.32 -0.16 -17.36
C ILE A 101 15.56 -0.96 -16.08
N LEU A 102 15.74 -0.27 -14.95
CA LEU A 102 15.98 -0.92 -13.66
C LEU A 102 14.81 -1.82 -13.23
N LYS A 103 13.56 -1.40 -13.46
CA LYS A 103 12.37 -2.20 -13.20
C LYS A 103 12.39 -3.49 -14.00
N ILE A 104 12.63 -3.41 -15.31
CA ILE A 104 12.71 -4.59 -16.19
C ILE A 104 13.77 -5.59 -15.72
N GLU A 105 14.97 -5.11 -15.36
CA GLU A 105 16.06 -5.96 -14.88
C GLU A 105 15.73 -6.64 -13.55
N ILE A 106 15.10 -5.92 -12.60
CA ILE A 106 14.70 -6.50 -11.31
C ILE A 106 13.57 -7.51 -11.49
N GLU A 107 12.59 -7.25 -12.37
CA GLU A 107 11.51 -8.18 -12.68
C GLU A 107 12.06 -9.47 -13.28
N ALA A 108 12.99 -9.38 -14.23
CA ALA A 108 13.66 -10.53 -14.82
C ALA A 108 14.45 -11.35 -13.79
N LEU A 109 15.12 -10.71 -12.83
CA LEU A 109 15.80 -11.38 -11.73
C LEU A 109 14.81 -12.11 -10.81
N LYS A 110 13.64 -11.52 -10.52
CA LYS A 110 12.58 -12.17 -9.74
C LYS A 110 12.02 -13.40 -10.45
N GLU A 111 11.80 -13.33 -11.76
CA GLU A 111 11.28 -14.45 -12.55
C GLU A 111 12.19 -15.69 -12.51
N VAL A 112 13.50 -15.48 -12.45
CA VAL A 112 14.47 -16.59 -12.32
C VAL A 112 14.73 -17.00 -10.86
N GLY A 113 13.99 -16.40 -9.89
CA GLY A 113 14.09 -16.72 -8.46
C GLY A 113 15.35 -16.18 -7.79
N PHE A 114 15.98 -15.14 -8.35
CA PHE A 114 17.13 -14.49 -7.72
C PHE A 114 16.70 -13.70 -6.47
N ASP A 115 17.50 -13.76 -5.42
CA ASP A 115 17.27 -13.00 -4.19
C ASP A 115 17.56 -11.51 -4.40
N ILE A 116 16.51 -10.70 -4.62
CA ILE A 116 16.62 -9.26 -4.91
C ILE A 116 17.04 -8.42 -3.70
N ASP A 117 16.98 -8.95 -2.46
CA ASP A 117 17.46 -8.24 -1.26
C ASP A 117 18.99 -8.04 -1.32
N LEU A 118 19.70 -8.85 -2.13
CA LEU A 118 21.13 -8.72 -2.41
C LEU A 118 21.48 -7.49 -3.26
N LEU A 119 20.50 -6.87 -3.93
CA LEU A 119 20.71 -5.68 -4.76
C LEU A 119 20.90 -4.40 -3.92
N GLY A 120 20.55 -4.44 -2.63
CA GLY A 120 20.75 -3.34 -1.69
C GLY A 120 19.67 -2.26 -1.69
N PHE A 121 18.56 -2.48 -2.41
CA PHE A 121 17.36 -1.65 -2.30
C PHE A 121 16.58 -2.02 -1.03
N ASN A 122 16.01 -1.03 -0.35
CA ASN A 122 15.08 -1.31 0.73
C ASN A 122 13.66 -1.60 0.18
N GLU A 123 12.78 -2.15 1.03
CA GLU A 123 11.40 -2.50 0.65
C GLU A 123 10.61 -1.32 0.05
N LYS A 124 10.84 -0.10 0.57
CA LYS A 124 10.17 1.09 0.06
C LYS A 124 10.66 1.46 -1.34
N GLU A 125 11.97 1.40 -1.58
CA GLU A 125 12.56 1.67 -2.89
C GLU A 125 12.09 0.66 -3.92
N LEU A 126 12.10 -0.64 -3.58
CA LEU A 126 11.58 -1.70 -4.44
C LEU A 126 10.07 -1.55 -4.68
N GLY A 127 9.29 -1.22 -3.64
CA GLY A 127 7.86 -1.00 -3.76
C GLY A 127 7.51 0.12 -4.74
N LEU A 128 8.22 1.25 -4.66
CA LEU A 128 8.03 2.37 -5.60
C LEU A 128 8.49 2.05 -7.02
N LEU A 129 9.61 1.34 -7.15
CA LEU A 129 10.17 0.98 -8.45
C LEU A 129 9.33 -0.05 -9.21
N LEU A 130 8.79 -1.02 -8.47
CA LEU A 130 7.97 -2.10 -9.02
C LEU A 130 6.47 -1.77 -9.03
N GLU A 131 6.11 -0.51 -8.72
CA GLU A 131 4.72 -0.07 -8.76
C GLU A 131 4.14 -0.34 -10.16
N PRO A 132 2.98 -1.02 -10.25
CA PRO A 132 2.32 -1.26 -11.52
C PRO A 132 1.96 0.05 -12.23
N GLU A 133 2.04 0.07 -13.54
CA GLU A 133 1.49 1.17 -14.33
C GLU A 133 -0.03 1.23 -14.13
N GLN A 134 -0.56 2.45 -14.08
CA GLN A 134 -2.00 2.64 -13.99
C GLN A 134 -2.71 2.12 -15.25
N VAL A 135 -3.72 1.28 -15.03
CA VAL A 135 -4.56 0.79 -16.12
C VAL A 135 -5.65 1.81 -16.42
N GLN A 136 -5.75 2.21 -17.67
CA GLN A 136 -6.88 2.98 -18.15
C GLN A 136 -8.04 2.04 -18.53
N GLY A 137 -9.20 2.25 -17.92
CA GLY A 137 -10.40 1.49 -18.24
C GLY A 137 -11.05 1.91 -19.56
N LEU A 138 -11.98 1.09 -20.03
CA LEU A 138 -12.77 1.35 -21.24
C LEU A 138 -13.93 2.32 -20.99
N THR A 139 -14.28 2.56 -19.73
CA THR A 139 -15.34 3.48 -19.30
C THR A 139 -14.78 4.55 -18.35
N ASP A 140 -15.54 5.61 -18.10
CA ASP A 140 -15.26 6.58 -17.05
C ASP A 140 -15.18 5.83 -15.70
N GLU A 141 -14.16 6.13 -14.89
CA GLU A 141 -13.90 5.44 -13.65
C GLU A 141 -15.02 5.60 -12.61
N ASP A 142 -15.69 6.74 -12.62
CA ASP A 142 -16.82 7.04 -11.73
C ASP A 142 -18.18 6.63 -12.34
N ALA A 143 -18.20 6.07 -13.55
CA ALA A 143 -19.44 5.54 -14.11
C ALA A 143 -19.85 4.24 -13.38
N ALA A 144 -21.08 4.21 -12.90
CA ALA A 144 -21.69 3.00 -12.33
C ALA A 144 -22.93 2.61 -13.13
N PRO A 145 -23.13 1.29 -13.41
CA PRO A 145 -24.33 0.80 -14.06
C PRO A 145 -25.60 1.05 -13.24
N ALA A 146 -26.75 1.10 -13.88
CA ALA A 146 -28.03 1.14 -13.19
C ALA A 146 -28.26 -0.12 -12.36
N VAL A 147 -28.92 0.05 -11.21
CA VAL A 147 -29.30 -1.09 -10.36
C VAL A 147 -30.38 -1.92 -11.08
N PRO A 148 -30.18 -3.24 -11.25
CA PRO A 148 -31.15 -4.08 -11.94
C PRO A 148 -32.45 -4.23 -11.16
N ASP A 149 -33.58 -4.38 -11.87
CA ASP A 149 -34.88 -4.63 -11.23
C ASP A 149 -34.88 -5.95 -10.48
N GLU A 150 -34.33 -7.01 -11.08
CA GLU A 150 -34.17 -8.35 -10.50
C GLU A 150 -32.71 -8.74 -10.48
N PRO A 151 -32.18 -9.20 -9.33
CA PRO A 151 -30.78 -9.62 -9.24
C PRO A 151 -30.57 -10.99 -9.89
N GLN A 152 -29.39 -11.17 -10.50
CA GLN A 152 -28.89 -12.48 -10.92
C GLN A 152 -28.15 -13.16 -9.79
N THR A 153 -27.41 -12.38 -9.00
CA THR A 153 -26.68 -12.82 -7.81
C THR A 153 -27.61 -13.27 -6.70
N LYS A 154 -27.16 -14.25 -5.92
CA LYS A 154 -27.85 -14.76 -4.72
C LYS A 154 -26.97 -14.61 -3.49
N PRO A 155 -27.54 -14.54 -2.28
CA PRO A 155 -26.74 -14.61 -1.06
C PRO A 155 -25.85 -15.86 -1.03
N GLY A 156 -24.57 -15.68 -0.75
CA GLY A 156 -23.52 -16.70 -0.79
C GLY A 156 -22.73 -16.78 -2.08
N ASP A 157 -23.22 -16.23 -3.19
CA ASP A 157 -22.51 -16.26 -4.47
C ASP A 157 -21.17 -15.49 -4.38
N ILE A 158 -20.12 -16.09 -4.98
CA ILE A 158 -18.79 -15.50 -5.08
C ILE A 158 -18.39 -15.41 -6.55
N TYR A 159 -18.00 -14.21 -6.97
CA TYR A 159 -17.48 -13.94 -8.31
C TYR A 159 -15.98 -13.73 -8.29
N GLN A 160 -15.27 -14.36 -9.23
CA GLN A 160 -13.89 -14.05 -9.57
C GLN A 160 -13.87 -13.02 -10.71
N LEU A 161 -13.21 -11.87 -10.48
CA LEU A 161 -13.07 -10.77 -11.42
C LEU A 161 -11.59 -10.55 -11.70
N GLY A 162 -11.00 -11.30 -12.63
CA GLY A 162 -9.56 -11.36 -12.81
C GLY A 162 -8.86 -11.81 -11.52
N LYS A 163 -8.11 -10.91 -10.88
CA LYS A 163 -7.45 -11.15 -9.58
C LYS A 163 -8.30 -10.76 -8.35
N HIS A 164 -9.44 -10.10 -8.56
CA HIS A 164 -10.33 -9.61 -7.50
C HIS A 164 -11.43 -10.62 -7.19
N ARG A 165 -12.13 -10.41 -6.07
CA ARG A 165 -13.32 -11.17 -5.69
C ARG A 165 -14.41 -10.28 -5.15
N VAL A 166 -15.64 -10.66 -5.45
CA VAL A 166 -16.87 -10.09 -4.86
C VAL A 166 -17.69 -11.22 -4.29
N MET A 167 -18.16 -11.07 -3.06
CA MET A 167 -19.06 -12.01 -2.40
C MET A 167 -20.36 -11.32 -2.02
N CYS A 168 -21.48 -11.95 -2.30
CA CYS A 168 -22.77 -11.55 -1.76
C CYS A 168 -22.94 -12.14 -0.37
N GLY A 169 -22.55 -11.36 0.69
CA GLY A 169 -22.45 -11.89 2.06
C GLY A 169 -22.65 -10.84 3.14
N ASP A 170 -22.45 -11.26 4.38
CA ASP A 170 -22.63 -10.43 5.57
C ASP A 170 -21.27 -9.95 6.12
N SER A 171 -21.07 -8.64 6.15
CA SER A 171 -19.86 -7.98 6.67
C SER A 171 -19.57 -8.26 8.15
N THR A 172 -20.54 -8.76 8.90
CA THR A 172 -20.40 -9.15 10.33
C THR A 172 -20.01 -10.62 10.50
N SER A 173 -20.04 -11.41 9.42
CA SER A 173 -19.67 -12.83 9.40
C SER A 173 -18.17 -13.03 9.22
N MET A 174 -17.50 -13.60 10.22
CA MET A 174 -16.07 -13.96 10.12
C MET A 174 -15.86 -15.03 9.06
N ASP A 175 -16.77 -16.03 8.96
CA ASP A 175 -16.68 -17.13 8.02
C ASP A 175 -16.80 -16.65 6.57
N ASP A 176 -17.70 -15.67 6.30
CA ASP A 176 -17.86 -15.08 4.98
C ASP A 176 -16.60 -14.32 4.58
N LEU A 177 -16.00 -13.53 5.50
CA LEU A 177 -14.76 -12.80 5.22
C LEU A 177 -13.57 -13.73 5.00
N GLU A 178 -13.45 -14.82 5.78
CA GLU A 178 -12.40 -15.82 5.57
C GLU A 178 -12.56 -16.50 4.20
N THR A 179 -13.79 -16.83 3.82
CA THR A 179 -14.11 -17.42 2.51
C THR A 179 -13.79 -16.46 1.37
N LEU A 180 -14.17 -15.19 1.47
CA LEU A 180 -13.87 -14.14 0.50
C LEU A 180 -12.35 -13.97 0.32
N CYS A 181 -11.60 -13.98 1.42
CA CYS A 181 -10.16 -13.77 1.45
C CYS A 181 -9.33 -15.04 1.15
N GLU A 182 -9.94 -16.23 1.05
CA GLU A 182 -9.24 -17.51 0.81
C GLU A 182 -8.14 -17.82 1.82
N GLY A 183 -8.30 -17.42 3.07
CA GLY A 183 -7.27 -17.54 4.10
C GLY A 183 -6.09 -16.59 3.93
N GLN A 184 -6.13 -15.68 2.95
CA GLN A 184 -5.12 -14.64 2.78
C GLN A 184 -5.43 -13.45 3.71
N LEU A 185 -4.39 -12.92 4.34
CA LEU A 185 -4.54 -11.70 5.13
C LEU A 185 -4.47 -10.46 4.24
N VAL A 186 -5.28 -9.45 4.57
CA VAL A 186 -5.37 -8.19 3.82
C VAL A 186 -4.42 -7.13 4.38
N ASP A 187 -3.96 -6.25 3.49
CA ASP A 187 -3.01 -5.17 3.80
C ASP A 187 -3.74 -3.87 4.19
N MET A 188 -4.98 -3.72 3.74
CA MET A 188 -5.80 -2.53 4.00
C MET A 188 -7.27 -2.90 4.10
N TRP A 189 -8.00 -2.23 4.99
CA TRP A 189 -9.45 -2.18 5.02
C TRP A 189 -9.92 -0.76 4.70
N LEU A 190 -10.48 -0.56 3.51
CA LEU A 190 -10.98 0.72 3.02
C LEU A 190 -12.47 0.58 2.76
N THR A 191 -13.32 1.25 3.54
CA THR A 191 -14.73 0.91 3.55
C THR A 191 -15.65 2.09 3.87
N ASP A 192 -16.90 1.99 3.38
CA ASP A 192 -17.96 2.99 3.51
C ASP A 192 -19.26 2.32 4.03
N PRO A 193 -19.35 1.98 5.34
CA PRO A 193 -20.51 1.32 5.92
C PRO A 193 -21.77 2.18 5.85
N PRO A 194 -22.99 1.61 6.03
CA PRO A 194 -24.21 2.39 6.23
C PRO A 194 -24.04 3.40 7.38
N TYR A 195 -24.60 4.62 7.20
CA TYR A 195 -24.40 5.73 8.14
C TYR A 195 -25.48 5.84 9.21
N ASN A 196 -26.49 4.98 9.18
CA ASN A 196 -27.64 5.02 10.10
C ASN A 196 -28.43 6.35 10.06
N VAL A 197 -28.50 6.96 8.90
CA VAL A 197 -29.18 8.25 8.69
C VAL A 197 -30.55 8.11 8.02
N ALA A 198 -31.06 6.87 7.89
CA ALA A 198 -32.30 6.52 7.22
C ALA A 198 -32.40 7.16 5.81
N TYR A 199 -31.35 6.95 5.02
CA TYR A 199 -31.21 7.57 3.72
C TYR A 199 -32.32 7.14 2.77
N GLU A 200 -33.08 8.11 2.24
CA GLU A 200 -34.00 7.93 1.12
C GLU A 200 -33.50 8.72 -0.08
N GLY A 201 -33.21 8.01 -1.18
CA GLY A 201 -32.80 8.65 -2.42
C GLY A 201 -33.81 9.69 -2.92
N GLY A 202 -33.28 10.83 -3.39
CA GLY A 202 -34.10 11.93 -3.96
C GLY A 202 -34.67 11.63 -5.35
N THR A 203 -34.44 10.44 -5.91
CA THR A 203 -34.95 9.99 -7.21
C THR A 203 -36.32 9.33 -7.07
N LYS A 204 -37.03 9.15 -8.21
CA LYS A 204 -38.38 8.52 -8.23
C LYS A 204 -38.40 7.13 -7.62
N ASP A 205 -37.29 6.41 -7.65
CA ASP A 205 -37.16 5.01 -7.21
C ASP A 205 -36.83 4.87 -5.73
N LYS A 206 -36.64 6.01 -4.98
CA LYS A 206 -36.41 6.06 -3.52
C LYS A 206 -35.47 4.95 -3.03
N LEU A 207 -34.28 4.84 -3.62
CA LEU A 207 -33.28 3.86 -3.20
C LEU A 207 -33.02 3.97 -1.70
N THR A 208 -33.15 2.87 -0.98
CA THR A 208 -32.86 2.76 0.44
C THR A 208 -31.62 1.89 0.66
N ILE A 209 -30.87 2.17 1.71
CA ILE A 209 -29.70 1.38 2.10
C ILE A 209 -30.14 0.39 3.17
N LYS A 210 -29.80 -0.89 3.02
CA LYS A 210 -30.04 -1.90 4.05
C LYS A 210 -29.23 -1.54 5.31
N ASN A 211 -29.80 -1.77 6.49
CA ASN A 211 -29.17 -1.50 7.79
C ASN A 211 -28.89 -0.01 8.08
N ASP A 212 -29.55 0.94 7.41
CA ASP A 212 -29.36 2.38 7.58
C ASP A 212 -30.38 3.04 8.53
N SER A 213 -31.12 2.27 9.33
CA SER A 213 -32.12 2.75 10.29
C SER A 213 -32.22 1.83 11.50
N MET A 214 -31.23 1.92 12.39
CA MET A 214 -31.14 1.14 13.62
C MET A 214 -31.17 2.06 14.84
N GLY A 215 -31.56 1.53 16.04
CA GLY A 215 -31.29 2.22 17.28
C GLY A 215 -29.78 2.25 17.59
N ASP A 216 -29.34 3.27 18.34
CA ASP A 216 -27.90 3.54 18.61
C ASP A 216 -27.13 2.31 19.10
N ASP A 217 -27.67 1.59 20.10
CA ASP A 217 -27.01 0.41 20.67
C ASP A 217 -26.86 -0.73 19.63
N GLN A 218 -27.88 -0.93 18.80
CA GLN A 218 -27.87 -1.94 17.75
C GLN A 218 -26.89 -1.56 16.63
N PHE A 219 -26.88 -0.30 16.27
CA PHE A 219 -25.96 0.20 15.24
C PHE A 219 -24.50 0.11 15.70
N ARG A 220 -24.21 0.51 16.93
CA ARG A 220 -22.86 0.35 17.50
C ARG A 220 -22.43 -1.11 17.58
N GLN A 221 -23.36 -2.02 17.93
CA GLN A 221 -23.09 -3.45 17.93
C GLN A 221 -22.81 -3.97 16.54
N PHE A 222 -23.61 -3.59 15.53
CA PHE A 222 -23.38 -3.94 14.13
C PHE A 222 -22.00 -3.49 13.64
N LEU A 223 -21.61 -2.25 13.90
CA LEU A 223 -20.28 -1.74 13.55
C LEU A 223 -19.17 -2.53 14.25
N ARG A 224 -19.33 -2.80 15.56
CA ARG A 224 -18.36 -3.59 16.32
C ARG A 224 -18.18 -4.99 15.71
N ASP A 225 -19.26 -5.65 15.35
CA ASP A 225 -19.23 -6.99 14.79
C ASP A 225 -18.54 -6.99 13.43
N ALA A 226 -18.83 -6.01 12.55
CA ALA A 226 -18.15 -5.83 11.29
C ALA A 226 -16.63 -5.54 11.44
N TYR A 227 -16.25 -4.70 12.42
CA TYR A 227 -14.84 -4.40 12.70
C TYR A 227 -14.10 -5.63 13.25
N THR A 228 -14.76 -6.38 14.13
CA THR A 228 -14.20 -7.62 14.66
C THR A 228 -14.01 -8.67 13.57
N ALA A 229 -14.99 -8.80 12.69
CA ALA A 229 -14.88 -9.70 11.54
C ALA A 229 -13.73 -9.30 10.60
N ALA A 230 -13.63 -8.01 10.25
CA ALA A 230 -12.53 -7.50 9.43
C ALA A 230 -11.16 -7.72 10.10
N ASP A 231 -11.05 -7.54 11.42
CA ASP A 231 -9.80 -7.76 12.17
C ASP A 231 -9.25 -9.18 11.97
N THR A 232 -10.11 -10.19 11.88
CA THR A 232 -9.68 -11.60 11.72
C THR A 232 -8.86 -11.84 10.45
N VAL A 233 -9.13 -11.09 9.39
CA VAL A 233 -8.45 -11.20 8.08
C VAL A 233 -7.43 -10.11 7.83
N MET A 234 -7.24 -9.15 8.73
CA MET A 234 -6.24 -8.08 8.60
C MET A 234 -4.86 -8.52 9.12
N LYS A 235 -3.80 -8.19 8.38
CA LYS A 235 -2.40 -8.34 8.84
C LYS A 235 -2.13 -7.42 10.04
N PRO A 236 -1.22 -7.75 10.96
CA PRO A 236 -0.62 -6.77 11.86
C PRO A 236 -0.03 -5.60 11.04
N GLY A 237 -0.36 -4.36 11.39
CA GLY A 237 0.04 -3.18 10.65
C GLY A 237 -0.86 -2.82 9.46
N ALA A 238 -1.84 -3.67 9.09
CA ALA A 238 -2.82 -3.33 8.06
C ALA A 238 -3.60 -2.07 8.43
N VAL A 239 -3.73 -1.16 7.46
CA VAL A 239 -4.35 0.15 7.67
C VAL A 239 -5.86 0.06 7.47
N PHE A 240 -6.61 0.84 8.25
CA PHE A 240 -8.04 1.01 8.02
C PHE A 240 -8.41 2.46 7.71
N TYR A 241 -9.34 2.62 6.77
CA TYR A 241 -10.04 3.85 6.43
C TYR A 241 -11.54 3.58 6.49
N ILE A 242 -12.24 4.24 7.41
CA ILE A 242 -13.66 4.02 7.65
C ILE A 242 -14.39 5.34 7.48
N TRP A 243 -15.15 5.46 6.41
CA TRP A 243 -15.99 6.61 6.12
C TRP A 243 -17.24 6.59 6.99
N HIS A 244 -17.72 7.77 7.40
CA HIS A 244 -18.92 7.86 8.21
C HIS A 244 -19.61 9.24 8.13
N ALA A 245 -20.88 9.32 8.54
CA ALA A 245 -21.50 10.62 8.78
C ALA A 245 -20.98 11.21 10.10
N ASP A 246 -20.81 12.53 10.15
CA ASP A 246 -20.35 13.24 11.35
C ASP A 246 -21.32 13.03 12.54
N SER A 247 -22.65 13.01 12.28
CA SER A 247 -23.68 12.76 13.28
C SER A 247 -23.52 11.43 14.03
N GLU A 248 -22.95 10.40 13.37
CA GLU A 248 -22.73 9.06 13.90
C GLU A 248 -21.30 8.82 14.40
N GLY A 249 -20.46 9.84 14.38
CA GLY A 249 -19.05 9.74 14.76
C GLY A 249 -18.81 9.15 16.14
N TYR A 250 -19.75 9.29 17.08
CA TYR A 250 -19.70 8.65 18.40
C TYR A 250 -19.80 7.13 18.30
N ASN A 251 -20.76 6.60 17.51
CA ASN A 251 -20.97 5.18 17.32
C ASN A 251 -19.80 4.53 16.58
N PHE A 252 -19.30 5.15 15.50
CA PHE A 252 -18.15 4.68 14.74
C PHE A 252 -16.87 4.60 15.58
N ARG A 253 -16.54 5.67 16.32
CA ARG A 253 -15.37 5.67 17.22
C ARG A 253 -15.53 4.73 18.40
N GLY A 254 -16.75 4.64 18.93
CA GLY A 254 -17.09 3.73 20.02
C GLY A 254 -16.90 2.28 19.60
N ALA A 255 -17.43 1.88 18.44
CA ALA A 255 -17.30 0.53 17.89
C ALA A 255 -15.84 0.18 17.62
N ALA A 256 -15.03 1.11 17.08
CA ALA A 256 -13.59 0.89 16.87
C ALA A 256 -12.86 0.60 18.20
N LYS A 257 -13.17 1.37 19.24
CA LYS A 257 -12.61 1.15 20.58
C LYS A 257 -13.06 -0.20 21.18
N ASP A 258 -14.33 -0.56 21.00
CA ASP A 258 -14.90 -1.81 21.51
C ASP A 258 -14.33 -3.04 20.78
N ALA A 259 -13.93 -2.89 19.51
CA ALA A 259 -13.18 -3.88 18.73
C ALA A 259 -11.67 -3.91 19.06
N GLY A 260 -11.20 -3.07 19.97
CA GLY A 260 -9.79 -3.01 20.39
C GLY A 260 -8.91 -2.14 19.48
N TRP A 261 -9.47 -1.39 18.55
CA TRP A 261 -8.73 -0.57 17.60
C TRP A 261 -8.42 0.83 18.12
N THR A 262 -7.27 1.36 17.71
CA THR A 262 -6.88 2.74 18.01
C THR A 262 -7.06 3.61 16.76
N VAL A 263 -8.06 4.49 16.77
CA VAL A 263 -8.18 5.54 15.75
C VAL A 263 -7.06 6.55 15.97
N ARG A 264 -6.20 6.71 14.96
CA ARG A 264 -5.00 7.58 15.02
C ARG A 264 -5.31 8.99 14.55
N GLN A 265 -6.09 9.13 13.47
CA GLN A 265 -6.48 10.43 12.89
C GLN A 265 -7.92 10.37 12.37
N CYS A 266 -8.51 11.55 12.19
CA CYS A 266 -9.73 11.74 11.43
C CYS A 266 -9.40 12.57 10.20
N LEU A 267 -9.64 12.01 9.02
CA LEU A 267 -9.50 12.70 7.75
C LEU A 267 -10.85 13.31 7.38
N ILE A 268 -10.83 14.37 6.62
CA ILE A 268 -12.02 15.10 6.19
C ILE A 268 -12.00 15.22 4.66
N TRP A 269 -12.92 14.53 3.99
CA TRP A 269 -13.16 14.86 2.59
C TRP A 269 -13.97 16.12 2.47
N LYS A 270 -13.36 17.19 1.97
CA LYS A 270 -14.02 18.45 1.65
C LYS A 270 -14.60 18.35 0.24
N LYS A 271 -15.93 18.34 0.16
CA LYS A 271 -16.64 18.30 -1.13
C LYS A 271 -16.56 19.65 -1.86
N SER A 272 -16.54 19.63 -3.18
CA SER A 272 -16.56 20.84 -4.02
C SER A 272 -17.86 21.65 -3.88
N SER A 273 -18.98 20.99 -3.53
CA SER A 273 -20.27 21.61 -3.30
C SER A 273 -20.87 21.22 -1.97
N LEU A 274 -21.63 22.14 -1.37
CA LEU A 274 -22.40 21.86 -0.16
C LEU A 274 -23.63 20.98 -0.48
N VAL A 275 -24.11 20.29 0.54
CA VAL A 275 -25.39 19.55 0.52
C VAL A 275 -26.42 20.44 1.22
N LEU A 276 -27.39 20.96 0.45
CA LEU A 276 -28.44 21.81 0.97
C LEU A 276 -29.35 20.98 1.91
N GLY A 277 -29.48 21.44 3.13
CA GLY A 277 -30.31 20.82 4.18
C GLY A 277 -31.07 21.88 4.98
N ARG A 278 -31.71 21.44 6.10
CA ARG A 278 -32.49 22.33 6.98
C ARG A 278 -31.68 22.89 8.15
N GLN A 279 -30.39 22.53 8.23
CA GLN A 279 -29.47 22.99 9.27
C GLN A 279 -29.00 24.43 8.99
N ASP A 280 -28.54 25.13 10.01
CA ASP A 280 -27.95 26.47 9.89
C ASP A 280 -26.68 26.46 9.07
N TYR A 281 -25.78 25.47 9.30
CA TYR A 281 -24.60 25.23 8.51
C TYR A 281 -24.81 24.06 7.55
N GLN A 282 -24.53 24.27 6.26
CA GLN A 282 -24.71 23.25 5.24
C GLN A 282 -23.52 22.29 5.22
N TRP A 283 -23.79 20.98 5.16
CA TRP A 283 -22.76 19.96 5.09
C TRP A 283 -21.92 20.06 3.81
N GLN A 284 -20.61 20.16 3.97
CA GLN A 284 -19.67 20.20 2.83
C GLN A 284 -18.51 19.22 3.05
N HIS A 285 -18.64 18.30 3.99
CA HIS A 285 -17.58 17.34 4.28
C HIS A 285 -18.14 15.97 4.70
N GLU A 286 -17.27 14.97 4.60
CA GLU A 286 -17.46 13.66 5.23
C GLU A 286 -16.17 13.27 5.98
N PRO A 287 -16.28 12.82 7.23
CA PRO A 287 -15.15 12.34 8.00
C PRO A 287 -14.81 10.88 7.69
N CYS A 288 -13.53 10.54 7.85
CA CYS A 288 -12.99 9.20 7.70
C CYS A 288 -12.07 8.88 8.87
N LEU A 289 -12.31 7.80 9.58
CA LEU A 289 -11.41 7.30 10.63
C LEU A 289 -10.21 6.62 9.98
N TYR A 290 -9.02 6.95 10.46
CA TYR A 290 -7.77 6.40 10.01
C TYR A 290 -6.99 5.79 11.18
N GLY A 291 -6.42 4.61 10.95
CA GLY A 291 -5.55 3.92 11.89
C GLY A 291 -5.01 2.63 11.29
N TRP A 292 -4.43 1.78 12.13
CA TRP A 292 -3.92 0.48 11.71
C TRP A 292 -4.00 -0.53 12.84
N LYS A 293 -4.07 -1.82 12.48
CA LYS A 293 -4.06 -2.94 13.41
C LYS A 293 -2.73 -2.98 14.14
N ASP A 294 -2.78 -3.10 15.47
CA ASP A 294 -1.57 -3.20 16.29
C ASP A 294 -0.80 -4.50 16.00
N GLY A 295 0.49 -4.53 16.39
CA GLY A 295 1.37 -5.70 16.26
C GLY A 295 2.51 -5.53 15.24
N ALA A 296 2.40 -4.58 14.29
CA ALA A 296 3.48 -4.21 13.38
C ALA A 296 3.41 -2.73 12.98
N GLY A 297 4.47 -2.22 12.35
CA GLY A 297 4.46 -0.92 11.69
C GLY A 297 3.56 -0.96 10.43
N HIS A 298 2.83 0.12 10.18
CA HIS A 298 2.06 0.27 8.95
C HIS A 298 2.93 0.77 7.80
N LEU A 299 2.57 0.41 6.57
CA LEU A 299 3.17 0.99 5.37
C LEU A 299 2.70 2.43 5.19
N TRP A 300 3.63 3.35 4.98
CA TRP A 300 3.38 4.71 4.49
C TRP A 300 4.23 4.95 3.25
N ALA A 301 3.63 4.84 2.07
CA ALA A 301 4.30 4.99 0.78
C ALA A 301 4.46 6.45 0.35
N ALA A 302 3.53 7.33 0.77
CA ALA A 302 3.54 8.75 0.45
C ALA A 302 4.63 9.54 1.19
N ASP A 303 4.75 10.82 0.85
CA ASP A 303 5.59 11.78 1.57
C ASP A 303 4.91 12.32 2.85
N ARG A 304 5.59 13.23 3.56
CA ARG A 304 5.07 13.86 4.78
C ARG A 304 4.31 15.17 4.54
N LYS A 305 3.92 15.47 3.31
CA LYS A 305 3.14 16.66 2.95
C LYS A 305 1.64 16.42 2.94
N GLN A 306 1.22 15.16 3.07
CA GLN A 306 -0.19 14.81 3.11
C GLN A 306 -0.86 15.40 4.35
N THR A 307 -2.10 15.87 4.19
CA THR A 307 -2.87 16.53 5.24
C THR A 307 -4.13 15.77 5.58
N THR A 308 -4.77 16.13 6.69
CA THR A 308 -6.05 15.53 7.08
C THR A 308 -7.25 16.06 6.29
N ILE A 309 -7.06 17.06 5.42
CA ILE A 309 -8.09 17.59 4.53
C ILE A 309 -7.85 17.03 3.13
N LEU A 310 -8.84 16.31 2.62
CA LEU A 310 -8.82 15.67 1.31
C LEU A 310 -9.75 16.46 0.39
N GLU A 311 -9.22 17.05 -0.67
CA GLU A 311 -9.98 17.84 -1.64
C GLU A 311 -10.11 17.06 -2.94
N PHE A 312 -11.27 16.43 -3.15
CA PHE A 312 -11.62 15.68 -4.35
C PHE A 312 -13.01 16.10 -4.81
N ASP A 313 -13.16 16.28 -6.10
CA ASP A 313 -14.44 16.63 -6.69
C ASP A 313 -15.42 15.44 -6.59
N LYS A 314 -16.67 15.76 -6.30
CA LYS A 314 -17.73 14.75 -6.36
C LYS A 314 -18.02 14.41 -7.84
N PRO A 315 -18.20 13.13 -8.20
CA PRO A 315 -18.58 12.74 -9.56
C PRO A 315 -19.83 13.51 -10.04
N SER A 316 -19.73 14.14 -11.21
CA SER A 316 -20.73 15.13 -11.66
C SER A 316 -22.00 14.54 -12.26
N ARG A 317 -22.12 13.20 -12.43
CA ARG A 317 -23.17 12.54 -13.21
C ARG A 317 -23.70 11.21 -12.70
N ASN A 318 -23.86 11.00 -11.39
CA ASN A 318 -24.49 9.79 -10.89
C ASN A 318 -25.84 10.07 -10.25
N GLY A 319 -26.88 10.30 -11.08
CA GLY A 319 -28.26 10.37 -10.62
C GLY A 319 -28.76 9.06 -9.99
N GLU A 320 -28.09 7.94 -10.29
CA GLU A 320 -28.47 6.60 -9.84
C GLU A 320 -27.73 6.16 -8.56
N HIS A 321 -26.55 6.77 -8.25
CA HIS A 321 -25.76 6.47 -7.04
C HIS A 321 -25.29 7.76 -6.35
N PRO A 322 -26.18 8.51 -5.69
CA PRO A 322 -25.89 9.86 -5.18
C PRO A 322 -24.90 9.89 -4.00
N THR A 323 -24.64 8.74 -3.36
CA THR A 323 -23.74 8.60 -2.20
C THR A 323 -22.36 8.06 -2.55
N MET A 324 -22.12 7.74 -3.81
CA MET A 324 -20.85 7.15 -4.25
C MET A 324 -19.67 8.09 -4.01
N LYS A 325 -18.57 7.53 -3.46
CA LYS A 325 -17.29 8.23 -3.33
C LYS A 325 -16.57 8.25 -4.69
N PRO A 326 -15.81 9.32 -5.03
CA PRO A 326 -15.00 9.33 -6.23
C PRO A 326 -13.89 8.27 -6.17
N VAL A 327 -13.63 7.61 -7.30
CA VAL A 327 -12.55 6.60 -7.40
C VAL A 327 -11.21 7.22 -7.04
N ALA A 328 -10.91 8.44 -7.50
CA ALA A 328 -9.67 9.15 -7.20
C ALA A 328 -9.41 9.35 -5.68
N LEU A 329 -10.46 9.46 -4.84
CA LEU A 329 -10.32 9.56 -3.39
C LEU A 329 -9.85 8.22 -2.78
N PHE A 330 -10.42 7.11 -3.22
CA PHE A 330 -10.05 5.78 -2.75
C PHE A 330 -8.68 5.36 -3.29
N GLU A 331 -8.39 5.69 -4.53
CA GLU A 331 -7.08 5.53 -5.15
C GLU A 331 -5.99 6.24 -4.35
N TYR A 332 -6.20 7.52 -3.98
CA TYR A 332 -5.26 8.26 -3.14
C TYR A 332 -4.99 7.57 -1.80
N GLN A 333 -6.03 7.04 -1.13
CA GLN A 333 -5.89 6.33 0.13
C GLN A 333 -5.12 5.00 -0.05
N MET A 334 -5.42 4.25 -1.11
CA MET A 334 -4.70 3.01 -1.45
C MET A 334 -3.22 3.28 -1.70
N LEU A 335 -2.88 4.25 -2.54
CA LEU A 335 -1.51 4.59 -2.90
C LEU A 335 -0.67 5.05 -1.70
N ASN A 336 -1.29 5.66 -0.69
CA ASN A 336 -0.58 6.08 0.52
C ASN A 336 -0.15 4.92 1.41
N ASN A 337 -0.88 3.80 1.42
CA ASN A 337 -0.67 2.73 2.42
C ASN A 337 -0.58 1.31 1.83
N THR A 338 -0.53 1.17 0.50
CA THR A 338 -0.35 -0.11 -0.17
C THR A 338 0.65 0.00 -1.31
N LYS A 339 1.14 -1.13 -1.77
CA LYS A 339 1.95 -1.30 -2.98
C LYS A 339 1.25 -2.24 -3.97
N GLY A 340 1.74 -2.34 -5.18
CA GLY A 340 1.24 -3.26 -6.18
C GLY A 340 1.18 -4.70 -5.67
N GLY A 341 0.05 -5.38 -5.91
CA GLY A 341 -0.23 -6.72 -5.44
C GLY A 341 -0.77 -6.84 -4.02
N ASP A 342 -0.78 -5.76 -3.22
CA ASP A 342 -1.39 -5.77 -1.89
C ASP A 342 -2.91 -5.96 -1.97
N ILE A 343 -3.48 -6.58 -0.93
CA ILE A 343 -4.91 -6.91 -0.86
C ILE A 343 -5.65 -5.82 -0.08
N VAL A 344 -6.68 -5.26 -0.72
CA VAL A 344 -7.58 -4.27 -0.13
C VAL A 344 -8.96 -4.89 0.09
N LEU A 345 -9.41 -4.91 1.34
CA LEU A 345 -10.74 -5.34 1.72
C LEU A 345 -11.70 -4.16 1.76
N ASP A 346 -12.89 -4.34 1.20
CA ASP A 346 -14.05 -3.48 1.41
C ASP A 346 -15.26 -4.34 1.75
N SER A 347 -15.68 -4.28 3.02
CA SER A 347 -16.78 -5.11 3.51
C SER A 347 -18.17 -4.53 3.20
N PHE A 348 -18.24 -3.37 2.55
CA PHE A 348 -19.47 -2.67 2.17
C PHE A 348 -19.32 -2.13 0.76
N GLY A 349 -19.25 -3.05 -0.22
CA GLY A 349 -18.81 -2.79 -1.59
C GLY A 349 -19.62 -1.75 -2.37
N GLY A 350 -20.91 -1.59 -2.03
CA GLY A 350 -21.81 -0.61 -2.67
C GLY A 350 -21.78 -0.72 -4.18
N SER A 351 -21.35 0.34 -4.87
CA SER A 351 -21.23 0.33 -6.32
C SER A 351 -19.85 -0.12 -6.85
N GLY A 352 -18.90 -0.57 -5.98
CA GLY A 352 -17.60 -1.10 -6.38
C GLY A 352 -16.51 -0.07 -6.62
N THR A 353 -16.55 1.08 -5.96
CA THR A 353 -15.50 2.12 -6.07
C THR A 353 -14.12 1.58 -5.72
N THR A 354 -14.02 0.80 -4.63
CA THR A 354 -12.79 0.15 -4.18
C THR A 354 -12.23 -0.81 -5.23
N LEU A 355 -13.09 -1.55 -5.94
CA LEU A 355 -12.68 -2.47 -6.99
C LEU A 355 -12.03 -1.74 -8.17
N ILE A 356 -12.65 -0.67 -8.65
CA ILE A 356 -12.11 0.11 -9.77
C ILE A 356 -10.79 0.78 -9.39
N ALA A 357 -10.69 1.35 -8.18
CA ALA A 357 -9.45 1.91 -7.68
C ALA A 357 -8.31 0.87 -7.59
N ALA A 358 -8.62 -0.36 -7.13
CA ALA A 358 -7.67 -1.46 -7.03
C ALA A 358 -7.23 -1.98 -8.42
N GLU A 359 -8.18 -2.13 -9.38
CA GLU A 359 -7.89 -2.54 -10.76
C GLU A 359 -6.93 -1.55 -11.42
N LYS A 360 -7.25 -0.25 -11.37
CA LYS A 360 -6.42 0.82 -11.94
C LYS A 360 -4.99 0.80 -11.47
N ASN A 361 -4.76 0.47 -10.21
CA ASN A 361 -3.47 0.62 -9.54
C ASN A 361 -2.78 -0.73 -9.24
N GLY A 362 -3.23 -1.81 -9.83
CA GLY A 362 -2.59 -3.12 -9.67
C GLY A 362 -2.72 -3.74 -8.28
N ARG A 363 -3.64 -3.25 -7.42
CA ARG A 363 -3.98 -3.87 -6.12
C ARG A 363 -4.98 -4.99 -6.33
N ILE A 364 -5.20 -5.80 -5.31
CA ILE A 364 -6.16 -6.90 -5.32
C ILE A 364 -7.33 -6.53 -4.40
N ALA A 365 -8.54 -6.41 -4.94
CA ALA A 365 -9.72 -6.12 -4.16
C ALA A 365 -10.42 -7.40 -3.67
N ARG A 366 -10.90 -7.36 -2.42
CA ARG A 366 -11.82 -8.31 -1.84
C ARG A 366 -13.04 -7.52 -1.37
N LEU A 367 -14.16 -7.65 -2.07
CA LEU A 367 -15.39 -6.91 -1.79
C LEU A 367 -16.46 -7.83 -1.25
N MET A 368 -17.16 -7.34 -0.23
CA MET A 368 -18.40 -7.94 0.25
C MET A 368 -19.54 -6.96 0.11
N GLU A 369 -20.67 -7.43 -0.34
CA GLU A 369 -21.89 -6.64 -0.48
C GLU A 369 -23.11 -7.48 -0.07
N LEU A 370 -23.96 -6.91 0.76
CA LEU A 370 -25.13 -7.61 1.30
C LEU A 370 -26.28 -7.70 0.28
N ASP A 371 -26.41 -6.69 -0.59
CA ASP A 371 -27.50 -6.62 -1.55
C ASP A 371 -27.12 -7.28 -2.87
N PRO A 372 -27.79 -8.39 -3.27
CA PRO A 372 -27.52 -9.06 -4.53
C PRO A 372 -27.57 -8.14 -5.76
N LYS A 373 -28.42 -7.10 -5.75
CA LYS A 373 -28.52 -6.13 -6.84
C LYS A 373 -27.24 -5.30 -6.98
N TYR A 374 -26.66 -4.90 -5.84
CA TYR A 374 -25.40 -4.17 -5.85
C TYR A 374 -24.20 -5.07 -6.18
N CYS A 375 -24.27 -6.36 -5.86
CA CYS A 375 -23.27 -7.32 -6.37
C CYS A 375 -23.30 -7.37 -7.91
N ASP A 376 -24.48 -7.41 -8.53
CA ASP A 376 -24.62 -7.34 -9.99
C ASP A 376 -24.07 -6.01 -10.56
N VAL A 377 -24.28 -4.89 -9.86
CA VAL A 377 -23.70 -3.58 -10.23
C VAL A 377 -22.18 -3.63 -10.21
N ILE A 378 -21.58 -4.18 -9.15
CA ILE A 378 -20.11 -4.31 -9.00
C ILE A 378 -19.54 -5.15 -10.14
N VAL A 379 -20.11 -6.32 -10.38
CA VAL A 379 -19.69 -7.25 -11.45
C VAL A 379 -19.76 -6.55 -12.80
N LYS A 380 -20.92 -5.97 -13.13
CA LYS A 380 -21.14 -5.28 -14.40
C LYS A 380 -20.20 -4.09 -14.60
N ARG A 381 -19.97 -3.29 -13.53
CA ARG A 381 -19.06 -2.13 -13.57
C ARG A 381 -17.63 -2.55 -13.91
N TRP A 382 -17.14 -3.63 -13.30
CA TRP A 382 -15.81 -4.14 -13.59
C TRP A 382 -15.70 -4.71 -14.99
N GLU A 383 -16.73 -5.46 -15.46
CA GLU A 383 -16.77 -5.96 -16.83
C GLU A 383 -16.74 -4.82 -17.87
N ASP A 384 -17.53 -3.76 -17.64
CA ASP A 384 -17.57 -2.60 -18.52
C ASP A 384 -16.25 -1.81 -18.51
N PHE A 385 -15.60 -1.74 -17.33
CA PHE A 385 -14.34 -1.03 -17.17
C PHE A 385 -13.16 -1.77 -17.81
N THR A 386 -13.10 -3.10 -17.66
CA THR A 386 -11.96 -3.91 -18.12
C THR A 386 -12.16 -4.58 -19.48
N GLY A 387 -13.41 -4.76 -19.90
CA GLY A 387 -13.77 -5.59 -21.08
C GLY A 387 -13.65 -7.10 -20.83
N GLN A 388 -13.28 -7.52 -19.61
CA GLN A 388 -13.20 -8.92 -19.21
C GLN A 388 -14.54 -9.45 -18.71
N LYS A 389 -14.64 -10.75 -18.48
CA LYS A 389 -15.83 -11.40 -17.90
C LYS A 389 -15.54 -11.91 -16.51
N ALA A 390 -16.49 -11.67 -15.61
CA ALA A 390 -16.48 -12.25 -14.27
C ALA A 390 -16.96 -13.71 -14.33
N GLU A 391 -16.46 -14.53 -13.41
CA GLU A 391 -16.80 -15.93 -13.28
C GLU A 391 -17.46 -16.17 -11.91
N LEU A 392 -18.66 -16.77 -11.91
CA LEU A 392 -19.29 -17.26 -10.68
C LEU A 392 -18.57 -18.56 -10.27
N ILE A 393 -17.95 -18.57 -9.09
CA ILE A 393 -17.10 -19.69 -8.64
C ILE A 393 -17.69 -20.48 -7.46
N ALA A 394 -18.66 -19.90 -6.75
CA ALA A 394 -19.38 -20.57 -5.66
C ALA A 394 -20.76 -19.93 -5.46
#